data_09e4949dddd838d871df4f04a95bb42a
#
_entry.id   09e4949dddd838d871df4f04a95bb42a
#
_cell.length_a   1.000
_cell.length_b   1.000
_cell.length_c   1.000
_cell.angle_alpha   90.00
_cell.angle_beta   90.00
_cell.angle_gamma   90.00
#
_symmetry.space_group_name_H-M   'P 1'
#
loop_
_entity.id
_entity.type
_entity.pdbx_description
1 polymer ?
#
loop_
_entity_poly.entity_id
_entity_poly.type
_entity_poly.pdbx_seq_one_letter_code
_entity_poly.pdbx_strand_id
1 'polypeptide(L)'
;MIKFRNPVSNMDIVIKVFKGLFSEFSNVDFFDLDNIAEFFARENLASSSGYTGKEALKRSYSTTDDSRKSMKMQAKSYTELYRFLGWIFSVNNSALKFSFTYLGMHMAQSGKASKDLFEQCLLGIIYPNQILNVKFNDINKPFVSMLLFAESLDNKIHRDEIIIGPMNLKNSLDKDEFNSKINKIKELRKTAKISSLNQTIQKISDENNMKTTSVRNLTRFVISALVYVGWFDKKNLYIYEKKSPFLVLTKKGEEVINLIKRSIDIYGDQFQALDLEQKLVSRFAFLNMLEAASFDVKMDLLKYQKFKNMLVSKFNKERILFSPFQYFSNSELLKIFPETLIQLQDSHIESKITNEHYQKIYLYTTLKNTYFTEESDSQHNKIKKILISKMSMKLNNQSAIRLFLDEIKIMKQKNFYPLVANLLGVIFNRKAFAPPAGNNNMRYDVIIPDESYSIPVEVKSPTEEKMLSIKAIRQALENKVLLLARKPFKTEYDTSSFAIGFNIPNTRSDVYKLIDEIHQTYGINIAIIDMEQLISAAFYCSKSNRYFDISEFKNKKGVIHFEYENL
;
A
#
# COMPACT_ATOMS: atom_id res chain seq x y z
N MET A 1 13.74 -20.26 9.63
CA MET A 1 12.54 -20.06 8.78
C MET A 1 12.70 -18.79 7.97
N ILE A 2 12.39 -18.81 6.69
CA ILE A 2 12.43 -17.67 5.78
C ILE A 2 11.32 -16.66 6.13
N LYS A 3 11.65 -15.36 6.15
CA LYS A 3 10.72 -14.28 6.52
C LYS A 3 10.54 -13.33 5.34
N PHE A 4 9.31 -13.24 4.83
CA PHE A 4 8.97 -12.29 3.78
C PHE A 4 8.29 -11.05 4.35
N ARG A 5 8.75 -9.87 3.95
CA ARG A 5 8.03 -8.63 4.25
C ARG A 5 6.79 -8.52 3.37
N ASN A 6 5.73 -8.01 3.94
CA ASN A 6 4.46 -7.82 3.24
C ASN A 6 3.98 -6.38 3.40
N PRO A 7 4.49 -5.44 2.59
CA PRO A 7 4.02 -4.06 2.63
C PRO A 7 2.55 -3.95 2.23
N VAL A 8 2.12 -4.76 1.26
CA VAL A 8 0.75 -4.84 0.74
C VAL A 8 0.52 -6.20 0.09
N SER A 9 -0.72 -6.72 0.18
CA SER A 9 -1.06 -8.03 -0.41
C SER A 9 -1.47 -7.96 -1.90
N ASN A 10 -1.58 -6.77 -2.49
CA ASN A 10 -1.87 -6.58 -3.90
C ASN A 10 -0.57 -6.36 -4.69
N MET A 11 -0.22 -7.29 -5.58
CA MET A 11 1.03 -7.25 -6.34
C MET A 11 1.04 -6.15 -7.42
N ASP A 12 -0.11 -5.77 -7.95
CA ASP A 12 -0.19 -4.62 -8.87
C ASP A 12 0.21 -3.32 -8.17
N ILE A 13 -0.15 -3.17 -6.88
CA ILE A 13 0.28 -2.02 -6.09
C ILE A 13 1.79 -2.08 -5.86
N VAL A 14 2.35 -3.24 -5.56
CA VAL A 14 3.81 -3.40 -5.39
C VAL A 14 4.54 -2.90 -6.64
N ILE A 15 4.09 -3.32 -7.82
CA ILE A 15 4.68 -2.93 -9.10
C ILE A 15 4.44 -1.44 -9.39
N LYS A 16 3.22 -0.93 -9.19
CA LYS A 16 2.88 0.48 -9.41
C LYS A 16 3.70 1.42 -8.52
N VAL A 17 3.82 1.09 -7.22
CA VAL A 17 4.64 1.86 -6.27
C VAL A 17 6.09 1.87 -6.72
N PHE A 18 6.62 0.74 -7.17
CA PHE A 18 7.99 0.66 -7.68
C PHE A 18 8.20 1.56 -8.91
N LYS A 19 7.28 1.51 -9.88
CA LYS A 19 7.32 2.37 -11.08
C LYS A 19 7.28 3.86 -10.72
N GLY A 20 6.47 4.24 -9.72
CA GLY A 20 6.44 5.61 -9.22
C GLY A 20 7.74 6.04 -8.55
N LEU A 21 8.33 5.18 -7.73
CA LEU A 21 9.64 5.44 -7.14
C LEU A 21 10.73 5.61 -8.22
N PHE A 22 10.69 4.77 -9.26
CA PHE A 22 11.61 4.91 -10.37
C PHE A 22 11.41 6.23 -11.13
N SER A 23 10.17 6.60 -11.44
CA SER A 23 9.85 7.88 -12.08
C SER A 23 10.32 9.09 -11.28
N GLU A 24 10.24 9.01 -9.95
CA GLU A 24 10.63 10.10 -9.04
C GLU A 24 12.14 10.18 -8.86
N PHE A 25 12.82 9.03 -8.69
CA PHE A 25 14.20 8.98 -8.22
C PHE A 25 15.21 8.43 -9.26
N SER A 26 14.81 8.20 -10.51
CA SER A 26 15.72 7.68 -11.55
C SER A 26 16.88 8.63 -11.89
N ASN A 27 16.70 9.93 -11.65
CA ASN A 27 17.68 10.96 -11.97
C ASN A 27 18.60 11.34 -10.79
N VAL A 28 18.51 10.62 -9.66
CA VAL A 28 19.38 10.86 -8.51
C VAL A 28 20.29 9.65 -8.27
N ASP A 29 21.48 9.89 -7.73
CA ASP A 29 22.45 8.82 -7.45
C ASP A 29 21.93 7.82 -6.42
N PHE A 30 21.17 8.30 -5.44
CA PHE A 30 20.52 7.47 -4.43
C PHE A 30 19.29 8.17 -3.82
N PHE A 31 18.42 7.39 -3.22
CA PHE A 31 17.28 7.84 -2.41
C PHE A 31 17.25 7.06 -1.09
N ASP A 32 16.59 7.61 -0.08
CA ASP A 32 16.54 7.02 1.26
C ASP A 32 15.11 6.76 1.75
N LEU A 33 14.98 6.25 2.98
CA LEU A 33 13.67 5.93 3.55
C LEU A 33 12.80 7.16 3.81
N ASP A 34 13.40 8.32 4.07
CA ASP A 34 12.66 9.54 4.31
C ASP A 34 12.12 10.10 2.99
N ASN A 35 12.94 10.11 1.93
CA ASN A 35 12.50 10.44 0.57
C ASN A 35 11.31 9.56 0.13
N ILE A 36 11.36 8.25 0.39
CA ILE A 36 10.28 7.32 0.06
C ILE A 36 9.03 7.61 0.90
N ALA A 37 9.18 7.90 2.19
CA ALA A 37 8.05 8.22 3.06
C ALA A 37 7.34 9.51 2.63
N GLU A 38 8.08 10.52 2.22
CA GLU A 38 7.56 11.77 1.66
C GLU A 38 6.85 11.53 0.33
N PHE A 39 7.47 10.75 -0.58
CA PHE A 39 6.83 10.32 -1.83
C PHE A 39 5.51 9.60 -1.57
N PHE A 40 5.48 8.65 -0.62
CA PHE A 40 4.26 7.92 -0.26
C PHE A 40 3.17 8.85 0.28
N ALA A 41 3.55 9.86 1.05
CA ALA A 41 2.61 10.85 1.56
C ALA A 41 2.06 11.74 0.44
N ARG A 42 2.92 12.23 -0.44
CA ARG A 42 2.51 13.08 -1.56
C ARG A 42 1.57 12.36 -2.52
N GLU A 43 1.87 11.10 -2.83
CA GLU A 43 1.09 10.28 -3.75
C GLU A 43 -0.04 9.49 -3.06
N ASN A 44 -0.25 9.66 -1.76
CA ASN A 44 -1.23 8.92 -0.97
C ASN A 44 -1.11 7.37 -1.08
N LEU A 45 0.12 6.87 -1.24
CA LEU A 45 0.38 5.45 -1.51
C LEU A 45 0.48 4.58 -0.27
N ALA A 46 0.63 5.18 0.91
CA ALA A 46 0.75 4.48 2.17
C ALA A 46 -0.10 5.14 3.25
N SER A 47 -0.37 4.41 4.33
CA SER A 47 -1.18 4.88 5.44
C SER A 47 -0.47 4.73 6.78
N SER A 48 -0.74 5.66 7.68
CA SER A 48 -0.32 5.61 9.08
C SER A 48 -1.53 5.71 9.99
N SER A 49 -1.74 4.71 10.85
CA SER A 49 -2.90 4.68 11.77
C SER A 49 -4.26 4.86 11.08
N GLY A 50 -4.35 4.45 9.80
CA GLY A 50 -5.55 4.61 8.98
C GLY A 50 -5.65 5.93 8.22
N TYR A 51 -4.67 6.81 8.33
CA TYR A 51 -4.60 8.08 7.60
C TYR A 51 -3.62 7.98 6.41
N THR A 52 -3.85 8.77 5.36
CA THR A 52 -2.99 8.89 4.18
C THR A 52 -2.46 10.30 4.02
N GLY A 53 -1.58 10.52 3.05
CA GLY A 53 -1.08 11.83 2.69
C GLY A 53 -0.26 12.52 3.78
N LYS A 54 -0.31 13.84 3.77
CA LYS A 54 0.43 14.70 4.72
C LYS A 54 0.08 14.40 6.18
N GLU A 55 -1.18 14.03 6.46
CA GLU A 55 -1.61 13.68 7.82
C GLU A 55 -0.97 12.38 8.31
N ALA A 56 -0.86 11.37 7.44
CA ALA A 56 -0.15 10.13 7.75
C ALA A 56 1.34 10.40 8.07
N LEU A 57 1.97 11.26 7.27
CA LEU A 57 3.37 11.66 7.47
C LEU A 57 3.56 12.38 8.80
N LYS A 58 2.73 13.39 9.08
CA LYS A 58 2.76 14.16 10.34
C LYS A 58 2.61 13.24 11.57
N ARG A 59 1.65 12.31 11.53
CA ARG A 59 1.45 11.32 12.61
C ARG A 59 2.61 10.35 12.73
N SER A 60 3.21 9.96 11.62
CA SER A 60 4.40 9.13 11.60
C SER A 60 5.58 9.78 12.33
N TYR A 61 5.79 11.08 12.14
CA TYR A 61 6.88 11.83 12.76
C TYR A 61 6.54 12.43 14.14
N SER A 62 5.35 12.18 14.68
CA SER A 62 4.97 12.65 16.03
C SER A 62 5.70 11.93 17.17
N THR A 63 6.42 10.85 16.89
CA THR A 63 7.23 10.08 17.85
C THR A 63 8.73 10.28 17.59
N THR A 64 9.51 10.35 18.65
CA THR A 64 10.98 10.37 18.59
C THR A 64 11.59 8.99 18.34
N ASP A 65 10.83 7.91 18.60
CA ASP A 65 11.26 6.54 18.37
C ASP A 65 11.09 6.17 16.89
N ASP A 66 12.21 6.05 16.17
CA ASP A 66 12.25 5.71 14.75
C ASP A 66 11.55 4.38 14.42
N SER A 67 11.53 3.43 15.35
CA SER A 67 10.85 2.15 15.17
C SER A 67 9.32 2.29 15.09
N ARG A 68 8.78 3.40 15.60
CA ARG A 68 7.34 3.72 15.61
C ARG A 68 6.92 4.66 14.49
N LYS A 69 7.85 5.18 13.71
CA LYS A 69 7.55 6.00 12.53
C LYS A 69 6.96 5.16 11.42
N SER A 70 5.63 5.00 11.43
CA SER A 70 4.91 4.03 10.60
C SER A 70 5.10 4.21 9.09
N MET A 71 5.21 5.45 8.59
CA MET A 71 5.49 5.72 7.17
C MET A 71 6.90 5.28 6.79
N LYS A 72 7.88 5.56 7.63
CA LYS A 72 9.27 5.10 7.46
C LYS A 72 9.36 3.57 7.54
N MET A 73 8.59 2.93 8.42
CA MET A 73 8.50 1.47 8.52
C MET A 73 7.84 0.84 7.28
N GLN A 74 6.85 1.51 6.69
CA GLN A 74 6.29 1.07 5.41
C GLN A 74 7.31 1.23 4.27
N ALA A 75 7.98 2.38 4.17
CA ALA A 75 9.08 2.59 3.22
C ALA A 75 10.13 1.49 3.34
N LYS A 76 10.55 1.16 4.58
CA LYS A 76 11.45 0.04 4.86
C LYS A 76 10.91 -1.31 4.37
N SER A 77 9.63 -1.57 4.56
CA SER A 77 9.03 -2.84 4.11
C SER A 77 9.01 -2.97 2.58
N TYR A 78 8.75 -1.89 1.86
CA TYR A 78 8.83 -1.86 0.40
C TYR A 78 10.29 -2.01 -0.08
N THR A 79 11.24 -1.28 0.51
CA THR A 79 12.65 -1.38 0.11
C THR A 79 13.26 -2.75 0.41
N GLU A 80 12.90 -3.40 1.51
CA GLU A 80 13.30 -4.79 1.79
C GLU A 80 12.74 -5.73 0.72
N LEU A 81 11.47 -5.56 0.31
CA LEU A 81 10.88 -6.36 -0.75
C LEU A 81 11.54 -6.10 -2.10
N TYR A 82 11.79 -4.85 -2.48
CA TYR A 82 12.40 -4.52 -3.77
C TYR A 82 13.86 -4.97 -3.86
N ARG A 83 14.62 -4.90 -2.77
CA ARG A 83 15.96 -5.51 -2.71
C ARG A 83 15.89 -7.02 -2.87
N PHE A 84 14.91 -7.64 -2.22
CA PHE A 84 14.68 -9.07 -2.30
C PHE A 84 14.31 -9.53 -3.71
N LEU A 85 13.55 -8.72 -4.45
CA LEU A 85 13.24 -8.94 -5.87
C LEU A 85 14.40 -8.57 -6.81
N GLY A 86 15.48 -7.98 -6.30
CA GLY A 86 16.63 -7.55 -7.09
C GLY A 86 16.41 -6.27 -7.89
N TRP A 87 15.40 -5.45 -7.53
CA TRP A 87 15.07 -4.22 -8.27
C TRP A 87 15.84 -2.99 -7.79
N ILE A 88 16.25 -2.97 -6.54
CA ILE A 88 17.11 -1.95 -5.95
C ILE A 88 18.25 -2.60 -5.16
N PHE A 89 19.31 -1.85 -4.93
CA PHE A 89 20.42 -2.26 -4.08
C PHE A 89 20.79 -1.14 -3.11
N SER A 90 21.52 -1.49 -2.04
CA SER A 90 22.01 -0.52 -1.05
C SER A 90 23.31 0.12 -1.52
N VAL A 91 23.38 1.46 -1.50
CA VAL A 91 24.55 2.23 -1.90
C VAL A 91 25.53 2.34 -0.73
N ASN A 92 26.82 2.17 -0.98
CA ASN A 92 27.90 2.31 -0.01
C ASN A 92 27.72 1.47 1.27
N ASN A 93 27.17 0.26 1.14
CA ASN A 93 26.81 -0.61 2.27
C ASN A 93 25.88 0.05 3.31
N SER A 94 25.26 1.17 2.99
CA SER A 94 24.27 1.81 3.83
C SER A 94 22.94 1.07 3.75
N ALA A 95 22.44 0.61 4.89
CA ALA A 95 21.12 -0.03 4.95
C ALA A 95 19.95 0.94 4.65
N LEU A 96 20.21 2.22 4.43
CA LEU A 96 19.20 3.27 4.32
C LEU A 96 19.23 4.05 3.01
N LYS A 97 20.25 3.87 2.17
CA LYS A 97 20.41 4.53 0.86
C LYS A 97 20.33 3.51 -0.26
N PHE A 98 19.54 3.78 -1.27
CA PHE A 98 19.20 2.84 -2.34
C PHE A 98 19.41 3.44 -3.72
N SER A 99 19.71 2.58 -4.69
CA SER A 99 19.69 2.91 -6.11
C SER A 99 19.06 1.75 -6.89
N PHE A 100 18.68 2.00 -8.15
CA PHE A 100 18.02 0.99 -9.00
C PHE A 100 19.04 0.06 -9.64
N THR A 101 18.69 -1.23 -9.69
CA THR A 101 19.44 -2.21 -10.48
C THR A 101 19.03 -2.12 -11.95
N TYR A 102 19.84 -2.72 -12.83
CA TYR A 102 19.48 -2.85 -14.23
C TYR A 102 18.19 -3.69 -14.44
N LEU A 103 17.96 -4.71 -13.60
CA LEU A 103 16.69 -5.43 -13.54
C LEU A 103 15.53 -4.52 -13.10
N GLY A 104 15.74 -3.68 -12.10
CA GLY A 104 14.75 -2.71 -11.65
C GLY A 104 14.36 -1.70 -12.72
N MET A 105 15.32 -1.23 -13.51
CA MET A 105 15.08 -0.35 -14.67
C MET A 105 14.16 -1.04 -15.69
N HIS A 106 14.42 -2.32 -16.03
CA HIS A 106 13.56 -3.11 -16.92
C HIS A 106 12.15 -3.31 -16.32
N MET A 107 12.06 -3.57 -15.00
CA MET A 107 10.77 -3.67 -14.34
C MET A 107 9.97 -2.37 -14.40
N ALA A 108 10.61 -1.23 -14.18
CA ALA A 108 9.95 0.08 -14.26
C ALA A 108 9.39 0.35 -15.67
N GLN A 109 10.11 -0.07 -16.71
CA GLN A 109 9.77 0.14 -18.13
C GLN A 109 8.93 -0.99 -18.73
N SER A 110 8.65 -2.05 -18.00
CA SER A 110 8.11 -3.31 -18.54
C SER A 110 6.69 -3.22 -19.13
N GLY A 111 5.94 -2.14 -18.92
CA GLY A 111 4.60 -2.02 -19.47
C GLY A 111 3.71 -3.24 -19.16
N LYS A 112 3.18 -3.90 -20.19
CA LYS A 112 2.36 -5.12 -20.08
C LYS A 112 3.16 -6.35 -19.60
N ALA A 113 4.47 -6.39 -19.84
CA ALA A 113 5.36 -7.48 -19.43
C ALA A 113 5.69 -7.47 -17.91
N SER A 114 5.18 -6.51 -17.13
CA SER A 114 5.48 -6.38 -15.69
C SER A 114 5.18 -7.64 -14.90
N LYS A 115 4.07 -8.29 -15.19
CA LYS A 115 3.65 -9.52 -14.49
C LYS A 115 4.58 -10.69 -14.80
N ASP A 116 4.97 -10.85 -16.05
CA ASP A 116 5.84 -11.94 -16.50
C ASP A 116 7.27 -11.74 -16.00
N LEU A 117 7.77 -10.48 -15.99
CA LEU A 117 9.07 -10.19 -15.39
C LEU A 117 9.06 -10.38 -13.88
N PHE A 118 7.96 -10.01 -13.19
CA PHE A 118 7.79 -10.29 -11.76
C PHE A 118 7.84 -11.80 -11.48
N GLU A 119 7.21 -12.62 -12.32
CA GLU A 119 7.27 -14.08 -12.25
C GLU A 119 8.73 -14.58 -12.31
N GLN A 120 9.53 -14.07 -13.25
CA GLN A 120 10.94 -14.44 -13.35
C GLN A 120 11.74 -13.99 -12.10
N CYS A 121 11.41 -12.82 -11.53
CA CYS A 121 12.00 -12.38 -10.27
C CYS A 121 11.67 -13.33 -9.11
N LEU A 122 10.45 -13.87 -9.01
CA LEU A 122 10.10 -14.84 -7.97
C LEU A 122 10.93 -16.13 -8.09
N LEU A 123 11.12 -16.64 -9.32
CA LEU A 123 11.96 -17.82 -9.58
C LEU A 123 13.43 -17.57 -9.23
N GLY A 124 13.88 -16.32 -9.34
CA GLY A 124 15.24 -15.92 -9.03
C GLY A 124 15.53 -15.72 -7.55
N ILE A 125 14.53 -15.62 -6.68
CA ILE A 125 14.73 -15.42 -5.24
C ILE A 125 15.52 -16.57 -4.62
N ILE A 126 16.68 -16.26 -4.05
CA ILE A 126 17.66 -17.21 -3.55
C ILE A 126 18.18 -16.81 -2.16
N TYR A 127 18.49 -17.80 -1.35
CA TYR A 127 19.26 -17.67 -0.10
C TYR A 127 20.53 -18.53 -0.18
N PRO A 128 21.64 -18.08 0.37
CA PRO A 128 21.87 -16.75 0.95
C PRO A 128 21.76 -15.63 -0.09
N ASN A 129 21.33 -14.46 0.36
CA ASN A 129 21.17 -13.28 -0.49
C ASN A 129 22.08 -12.17 0.02
N GLN A 130 23.13 -11.84 -0.72
CA GLN A 130 24.12 -10.83 -0.31
C GLN A 130 23.58 -9.40 -0.41
N ILE A 131 22.59 -9.15 -1.28
CA ILE A 131 21.98 -7.82 -1.45
C ILE A 131 21.25 -7.37 -0.18
N LEU A 132 20.60 -8.28 0.51
CA LEU A 132 19.87 -7.96 1.75
C LEU A 132 20.77 -7.83 2.96
N ASN A 133 22.04 -8.21 2.84
CA ASN A 133 22.95 -8.33 3.97
C ASN A 133 22.36 -9.16 5.13
N VAL A 134 21.49 -10.11 4.79
CA VAL A 134 20.86 -11.02 5.73
C VAL A 134 21.71 -12.27 5.80
N LYS A 135 22.34 -12.48 6.95
CA LYS A 135 23.09 -13.70 7.25
C LYS A 135 22.11 -14.85 7.47
N PHE A 136 21.58 -15.41 6.40
CA PHE A 136 20.92 -16.71 6.45
C PHE A 136 21.95 -17.78 6.11
N ASN A 137 22.05 -18.78 6.96
CA ASN A 137 22.85 -19.96 6.68
C ASN A 137 22.09 -20.98 5.81
N ASP A 138 20.88 -20.63 5.38
CA ASP A 138 20.00 -21.52 4.65
C ASP A 138 20.24 -21.38 3.14
N ILE A 139 20.39 -22.52 2.44
CA ILE A 139 20.49 -22.56 0.98
C ILE A 139 19.11 -22.90 0.42
N ASN A 140 18.40 -21.90 -0.10
CA ASN A 140 17.03 -22.12 -0.55
C ASN A 140 16.61 -21.17 -1.68
N LYS A 141 15.83 -21.71 -2.62
CA LYS A 141 15.01 -20.95 -3.58
C LYS A 141 13.54 -21.12 -3.21
N PRO A 142 12.99 -20.27 -2.37
CA PRO A 142 11.71 -20.54 -1.70
C PRO A 142 10.55 -20.72 -2.66
N PHE A 143 10.45 -19.95 -3.74
CA PHE A 143 9.35 -20.07 -4.71
C PHE A 143 9.48 -21.33 -5.57
N VAL A 144 10.69 -21.71 -5.92
CA VAL A 144 10.96 -23.02 -6.57
C VAL A 144 10.57 -24.14 -5.62
N SER A 145 11.02 -24.09 -4.37
CA SER A 145 10.66 -25.08 -3.35
C SER A 145 9.15 -25.19 -3.15
N MET A 146 8.40 -24.08 -3.15
CA MET A 146 6.94 -24.09 -3.01
C MET A 146 6.24 -24.84 -4.14
N LEU A 147 6.69 -24.65 -5.39
CA LEU A 147 6.18 -25.37 -6.55
C LEU A 147 6.45 -26.88 -6.44
N LEU A 148 7.69 -27.27 -6.10
CA LEU A 148 8.10 -28.68 -5.97
C LEU A 148 7.41 -29.37 -4.77
N PHE A 149 7.18 -28.66 -3.66
CA PHE A 149 6.39 -29.17 -2.54
C PHE A 149 4.93 -29.41 -2.95
N ALA A 150 4.31 -28.47 -3.66
CA ALA A 150 2.93 -28.64 -4.11
C ALA A 150 2.80 -29.83 -5.07
N GLU A 151 3.73 -30.00 -6.02
CA GLU A 151 3.78 -31.17 -6.91
C GLU A 151 3.85 -32.48 -6.10
N SER A 152 4.71 -32.53 -5.06
CA SER A 152 4.88 -33.70 -4.19
C SER A 152 3.71 -33.95 -3.24
N LEU A 153 2.78 -33.01 -3.12
CA LEU A 153 1.61 -33.01 -2.24
C LEU A 153 0.28 -33.03 -3.02
N ASP A 154 0.22 -33.74 -4.13
CA ASP A 154 -0.95 -33.89 -5.02
C ASP A 154 -1.42 -32.56 -5.59
N ASN A 155 -0.50 -31.72 -6.04
CA ASN A 155 -0.73 -30.41 -6.66
C ASN A 155 -1.52 -29.41 -5.78
N LYS A 156 -1.44 -29.55 -4.46
CA LYS A 156 -2.13 -28.66 -3.52
C LYS A 156 -1.33 -28.46 -2.23
N ILE A 157 -1.39 -27.23 -1.68
CA ILE A 157 -0.68 -26.90 -0.45
C ILE A 157 -1.48 -25.91 0.39
N HIS A 158 -1.57 -26.15 1.71
CA HIS A 158 -2.22 -25.24 2.66
C HIS A 158 -1.24 -24.17 3.13
N ARG A 159 -1.78 -23.00 3.56
CA ARG A 159 -0.95 -21.92 4.12
C ARG A 159 0.02 -22.40 5.21
N ASP A 160 -0.47 -23.19 6.15
CA ASP A 160 0.33 -23.66 7.28
C ASP A 160 1.36 -24.73 6.82
N GLU A 161 1.06 -25.47 5.75
CA GLU A 161 2.01 -26.40 5.12
C GLU A 161 3.16 -25.66 4.40
N ILE A 162 2.89 -24.46 3.85
CA ILE A 162 3.94 -23.58 3.32
C ILE A 162 4.93 -23.20 4.43
N ILE A 163 4.44 -22.94 5.65
CA ILE A 163 5.29 -22.65 6.81
C ILE A 163 6.10 -23.89 7.23
N ILE A 164 5.46 -25.05 7.32
CA ILE A 164 6.08 -26.30 7.79
C ILE A 164 7.15 -26.80 6.81
N GLY A 165 6.86 -26.71 5.53
CA GLY A 165 7.71 -27.19 4.43
C GLY A 165 8.64 -26.10 3.88
N PRO A 166 8.30 -25.49 2.72
CA PRO A 166 9.24 -24.69 1.93
C PRO A 166 9.81 -23.47 2.66
N MET A 167 9.05 -22.81 3.56
CA MET A 167 9.57 -21.69 4.35
C MET A 167 10.46 -22.12 5.53
N ASN A 168 10.37 -23.36 5.97
CA ASN A 168 11.17 -23.90 7.07
C ASN A 168 12.22 -24.91 6.60
N LEU A 169 12.49 -24.96 5.31
CA LEU A 169 13.54 -25.75 4.68
C LEU A 169 14.87 -25.00 4.84
N LYS A 170 15.88 -25.67 5.38
CA LYS A 170 17.22 -25.08 5.56
C LYS A 170 18.06 -25.21 4.30
N ASN A 171 18.02 -26.39 3.68
CA ASN A 171 18.74 -26.65 2.45
C ASN A 171 17.83 -27.32 1.42
N SER A 172 17.44 -26.56 0.39
CA SER A 172 16.58 -27.07 -0.69
C SER A 172 17.28 -28.08 -1.62
N LEU A 173 18.59 -28.22 -1.51
CA LEU A 173 19.39 -29.24 -2.23
C LEU A 173 19.49 -30.54 -1.46
N ASP A 174 19.19 -30.53 -0.17
CA ASP A 174 19.14 -31.73 0.68
C ASP A 174 17.83 -32.47 0.43
N LYS A 175 17.92 -33.58 -0.32
CA LYS A 175 16.76 -34.42 -0.64
C LYS A 175 16.16 -35.08 0.60
N ASP A 176 16.96 -35.42 1.60
CA ASP A 176 16.48 -36.07 2.82
C ASP A 176 15.70 -35.08 3.68
N GLU A 177 16.19 -33.85 3.84
CA GLU A 177 15.44 -32.81 4.51
C GLU A 177 14.14 -32.51 3.76
N PHE A 178 14.20 -32.34 2.43
CA PHE A 178 13.03 -32.09 1.59
C PHE A 178 11.97 -33.20 1.77
N ASN A 179 12.36 -34.46 1.61
CA ASN A 179 11.47 -35.61 1.75
C ASN A 179 10.92 -35.74 3.18
N SER A 180 11.74 -35.49 4.19
CA SER A 180 11.31 -35.49 5.59
C SER A 180 10.18 -34.49 5.84
N LYS A 181 10.29 -33.25 5.30
CA LYS A 181 9.23 -32.22 5.40
C LYS A 181 7.96 -32.65 4.65
N ILE A 182 8.10 -33.22 3.45
CA ILE A 182 6.96 -33.76 2.68
C ILE A 182 6.23 -34.84 3.48
N ASN A 183 7.00 -35.82 4.01
CA ASN A 183 6.42 -36.91 4.80
C ASN A 183 5.70 -36.39 6.05
N LYS A 184 6.29 -35.43 6.75
CA LYS A 184 5.64 -34.77 7.89
C LYS A 184 4.28 -34.14 7.51
N ILE A 185 4.21 -33.46 6.38
CA ILE A 185 2.94 -32.87 5.90
C ILE A 185 1.94 -33.99 5.53
N LYS A 186 2.40 -35.04 4.85
CA LYS A 186 1.53 -36.18 4.51
C LYS A 186 0.96 -36.87 5.75
N GLU A 187 1.74 -37.03 6.81
CA GLU A 187 1.27 -37.56 8.10
C GLU A 187 0.25 -36.64 8.76
N LEU A 188 0.47 -35.33 8.74
CA LEU A 188 -0.52 -34.35 9.24
C LEU A 188 -1.84 -34.43 8.46
N ARG A 189 -1.77 -34.64 7.14
CA ARG A 189 -2.97 -34.83 6.31
C ARG A 189 -3.67 -36.17 6.61
N LYS A 190 -2.94 -37.25 6.90
CA LYS A 190 -3.54 -38.55 7.30
C LYS A 190 -4.27 -38.43 8.63
N THR A 191 -3.69 -37.74 9.61
CA THR A 191 -4.37 -37.50 10.90
C THR A 191 -5.61 -36.63 10.75
N ALA A 192 -5.63 -35.81 9.71
CA ALA A 192 -6.67 -34.83 9.36
C ALA A 192 -7.04 -33.82 10.46
N LYS A 193 -6.39 -33.84 11.62
CA LYS A 193 -6.71 -32.99 12.79
C LYS A 193 -6.10 -31.60 12.67
N ILE A 194 -6.95 -30.57 12.73
CA ILE A 194 -6.50 -29.17 12.75
C ILE A 194 -5.66 -28.85 14.00
N SER A 195 -5.90 -29.53 15.12
CA SER A 195 -5.13 -29.38 16.36
C SER A 195 -3.67 -29.78 16.16
N SER A 196 -3.39 -30.89 15.47
CA SER A 196 -2.04 -31.34 15.16
C SER A 196 -1.28 -30.35 14.27
N LEU A 197 -1.98 -29.76 13.30
CA LEU A 197 -1.43 -28.71 12.45
C LEU A 197 -1.07 -27.46 13.29
N ASN A 198 -1.99 -27.01 14.17
CA ASN A 198 -1.78 -25.87 15.04
C ASN A 198 -0.61 -26.09 16.03
N GLN A 199 -0.49 -27.26 16.62
CA GLN A 199 0.64 -27.61 17.49
C GLN A 199 1.98 -27.55 16.75
N THR A 200 2.01 -28.03 15.49
CA THR A 200 3.22 -27.95 14.67
C THR A 200 3.59 -26.49 14.38
N ILE A 201 2.62 -25.63 14.07
CA ILE A 201 2.86 -24.21 13.86
C ILE A 201 3.30 -23.52 15.16
N GLN A 202 2.70 -23.86 16.31
CA GLN A 202 3.12 -23.34 17.61
C GLN A 202 4.59 -23.67 17.86
N LYS A 203 5.01 -24.93 17.67
CA LYS A 203 6.42 -25.33 17.82
C LYS A 203 7.37 -24.51 16.94
N ILE A 204 7.03 -24.30 15.65
CA ILE A 204 7.83 -23.48 14.74
C ILE A 204 7.86 -22.01 15.22
N SER A 205 6.76 -21.51 15.77
CA SER A 205 6.67 -20.16 16.32
C SER A 205 7.60 -19.97 17.51
N ASP A 206 7.60 -20.91 18.43
CA ASP A 206 8.45 -20.92 19.63
C ASP A 206 9.94 -21.01 19.26
N GLU A 207 10.31 -21.93 18.33
CA GLU A 207 11.67 -22.07 17.79
C GLU A 207 12.18 -20.77 17.12
N ASN A 208 11.30 -19.92 16.64
CA ASN A 208 11.64 -18.64 15.99
C ASN A 208 11.38 -17.40 16.85
N ASN A 209 11.02 -17.56 18.12
CA ASN A 209 10.66 -16.48 19.06
C ASN A 209 9.58 -15.55 18.47
N MET A 210 8.52 -16.09 17.88
CA MET A 210 7.46 -15.35 17.22
C MET A 210 6.09 -15.84 17.70
N LYS A 211 5.07 -14.96 17.63
CA LYS A 211 3.67 -15.38 17.81
C LYS A 211 3.18 -16.14 16.57
N THR A 212 2.32 -17.15 16.74
CA THR A 212 1.73 -17.92 15.63
C THR A 212 1.04 -17.05 14.59
N THR A 213 0.35 -15.98 15.03
CA THR A 213 -0.26 -15.00 14.13
C THR A 213 0.77 -14.27 13.27
N SER A 214 1.94 -13.95 13.84
CA SER A 214 3.05 -13.30 13.11
C SER A 214 3.66 -14.26 12.09
N VAL A 215 3.89 -15.52 12.46
CA VAL A 215 4.40 -16.55 11.55
C VAL A 215 3.44 -16.74 10.36
N ARG A 216 2.13 -16.83 10.62
CA ARG A 216 1.12 -16.93 9.57
C ARG A 216 1.06 -15.67 8.69
N ASN A 217 1.32 -14.50 9.23
CA ASN A 217 1.36 -13.26 8.44
C ASN A 217 2.52 -13.23 7.43
N LEU A 218 3.63 -13.93 7.68
CA LEU A 218 4.75 -14.03 6.75
C LEU A 218 4.37 -14.73 5.43
N THR A 219 3.29 -15.51 5.39
CA THR A 219 2.82 -16.16 4.16
C THR A 219 1.99 -15.24 3.26
N ARG A 220 1.59 -14.05 3.71
CA ARG A 220 0.68 -13.17 2.95
C ARG A 220 1.25 -12.76 1.60
N PHE A 221 2.48 -12.26 1.58
CA PHE A 221 3.17 -11.93 0.33
C PHE A 221 3.29 -13.15 -0.57
N VAL A 222 3.76 -14.27 -0.01
CA VAL A 222 3.96 -15.53 -0.73
C VAL A 222 2.68 -15.98 -1.43
N ILE A 223 1.58 -16.12 -0.69
CA ILE A 223 0.29 -16.55 -1.23
C ILE A 223 -0.21 -15.59 -2.30
N SER A 224 -0.08 -14.28 -2.05
CA SER A 224 -0.53 -13.27 -3.02
C SER A 224 0.30 -13.31 -4.30
N ALA A 225 1.62 -13.46 -4.19
CA ALA A 225 2.52 -13.56 -5.34
C ALA A 225 2.24 -14.82 -6.17
N LEU A 226 2.12 -15.99 -5.53
CA LEU A 226 1.83 -17.26 -6.20
C LEU A 226 0.52 -17.25 -6.99
N VAL A 227 -0.52 -16.64 -6.42
CA VAL A 227 -1.83 -16.48 -7.09
C VAL A 227 -1.77 -15.40 -8.17
N TYR A 228 -1.08 -14.30 -7.90
CA TYR A 228 -0.96 -13.19 -8.87
C TYR A 228 -0.31 -13.63 -10.18
N VAL A 229 0.79 -14.36 -10.10
CA VAL A 229 1.46 -14.87 -11.31
C VAL A 229 0.69 -16.00 -11.99
N GLY A 230 -0.31 -16.55 -11.31
CA GLY A 230 -1.20 -17.58 -11.86
C GLY A 230 -0.63 -19.00 -11.74
N TRP A 231 0.33 -19.24 -10.86
CA TRP A 231 0.82 -20.61 -10.60
C TRP A 231 -0.15 -21.42 -9.77
N PHE A 232 -0.95 -20.74 -8.94
CA PHE A 232 -1.92 -21.37 -8.05
C PHE A 232 -3.26 -20.63 -8.08
N ASP A 233 -4.31 -21.43 -7.92
CA ASP A 233 -5.67 -20.98 -7.61
C ASP A 233 -6.00 -21.22 -6.13
N LYS A 234 -6.81 -20.36 -5.53
CA LYS A 234 -7.37 -20.60 -4.19
C LYS A 234 -8.63 -21.44 -4.29
N LYS A 235 -8.64 -22.63 -3.65
CA LYS A 235 -9.81 -23.50 -3.54
C LYS A 235 -10.03 -23.90 -2.09
N ASN A 236 -11.28 -23.94 -1.67
CA ASN A 236 -11.64 -24.43 -0.35
C ASN A 236 -11.76 -25.97 -0.39
N LEU A 237 -10.88 -26.68 0.31
CA LEU A 237 -10.84 -28.13 0.39
C LEU A 237 -11.09 -28.61 1.82
N TYR A 238 -11.64 -29.82 1.95
CA TYR A 238 -11.92 -30.48 3.22
C TYR A 238 -10.84 -31.51 3.51
N ILE A 239 -9.71 -31.06 4.07
CA ILE A 239 -8.56 -31.95 4.38
C ILE A 239 -8.31 -32.04 5.88
N TYR A 240 -8.43 -30.92 6.62
CA TYR A 240 -8.21 -30.84 8.07
C TYR A 240 -9.53 -30.64 8.82
N GLU A 241 -10.38 -31.68 8.93
CA GLU A 241 -11.68 -31.69 9.65
C GLU A 241 -12.66 -30.58 9.26
N LYS A 242 -12.20 -29.57 8.56
CA LYS A 242 -13.01 -28.42 8.11
C LYS A 242 -12.60 -27.94 6.71
N LYS A 243 -13.53 -27.28 6.06
CA LYS A 243 -13.27 -26.57 4.80
C LYS A 243 -12.27 -25.42 5.04
N SER A 244 -11.14 -25.47 4.39
CA SER A 244 -10.08 -24.46 4.52
C SER A 244 -9.45 -24.10 3.17
N PRO A 245 -8.90 -22.89 2.99
CA PRO A 245 -8.33 -22.45 1.73
C PRO A 245 -6.99 -23.13 1.46
N PHE A 246 -6.91 -23.80 0.32
CA PHE A 246 -5.71 -24.38 -0.25
C PHE A 246 -5.29 -23.62 -1.50
N LEU A 247 -4.01 -23.61 -1.77
CA LEU A 247 -3.44 -23.28 -3.08
C LEU A 247 -3.38 -24.56 -3.90
N VAL A 248 -4.03 -24.56 -5.06
CA VAL A 248 -4.05 -25.68 -6.00
C VAL A 248 -3.28 -25.26 -7.24
N LEU A 249 -2.33 -26.10 -7.64
CA LEU A 249 -1.48 -25.85 -8.81
C LEU A 249 -2.34 -25.69 -10.06
N THR A 250 -2.02 -24.70 -10.89
CA THR A 250 -2.65 -24.50 -12.19
C THR A 250 -1.83 -25.16 -13.29
N LYS A 251 -2.39 -25.23 -14.50
CA LYS A 251 -1.62 -25.66 -15.69
C LYS A 251 -0.36 -24.82 -15.91
N LYS A 252 -0.45 -23.49 -15.70
CA LYS A 252 0.73 -22.61 -15.76
C LYS A 252 1.77 -22.98 -14.71
N GLY A 253 1.35 -23.30 -13.48
CA GLY A 253 2.26 -23.75 -12.44
C GLY A 253 2.99 -25.05 -12.81
N GLU A 254 2.29 -26.01 -13.44
CA GLU A 254 2.90 -27.26 -13.95
C GLU A 254 3.90 -26.97 -15.10
N GLU A 255 3.58 -26.04 -15.98
CA GLU A 255 4.49 -25.60 -17.06
C GLU A 255 5.77 -24.98 -16.47
N VAL A 256 5.66 -24.19 -15.42
CA VAL A 256 6.81 -23.61 -14.71
C VAL A 256 7.65 -24.68 -14.01
N ILE A 257 7.04 -25.68 -13.39
CA ILE A 257 7.78 -26.83 -12.83
C ILE A 257 8.59 -27.56 -13.93
N ASN A 258 7.98 -27.75 -15.09
CA ASN A 258 8.67 -28.34 -16.23
C ASN A 258 9.83 -27.45 -16.74
N LEU A 259 9.66 -26.12 -16.72
CA LEU A 259 10.73 -25.17 -17.03
C LEU A 259 11.89 -25.31 -16.04
N ILE A 260 11.60 -25.35 -14.73
CA ILE A 260 12.62 -25.56 -13.69
C ILE A 260 13.41 -26.85 -13.94
N LYS A 261 12.73 -27.96 -14.21
CA LYS A 261 13.37 -29.27 -14.47
C LYS A 261 14.24 -29.27 -15.74
N ARG A 262 13.94 -28.44 -16.72
CA ARG A 262 14.68 -28.31 -17.99
C ARG A 262 15.77 -27.24 -17.97
N SER A 263 15.85 -26.42 -16.94
CA SER A 263 16.84 -25.36 -16.81
C SER A 263 18.02 -25.79 -15.95
N ILE A 264 19.17 -25.15 -16.11
CA ILE A 264 20.23 -25.17 -15.12
C ILE A 264 19.76 -24.24 -14.00
N ASP A 265 19.38 -24.84 -12.87
CA ASP A 265 18.92 -24.08 -11.70
C ASP A 265 20.12 -23.85 -10.78
N ILE A 266 20.54 -22.59 -10.63
CA ILE A 266 21.74 -22.22 -9.88
C ILE A 266 21.33 -21.81 -8.46
N TYR A 267 21.95 -22.46 -7.49
CA TYR A 267 21.91 -22.14 -6.08
C TYR A 267 23.31 -21.72 -5.62
N GLY A 268 23.41 -20.78 -4.72
CA GLY A 268 24.60 -20.34 -4.01
C GLY A 268 25.95 -20.91 -4.47
N ASP A 269 26.49 -21.87 -3.73
CA ASP A 269 27.80 -22.48 -3.99
C ASP A 269 27.89 -23.26 -5.31
N GLN A 270 26.77 -23.70 -5.88
CA GLN A 270 26.76 -24.37 -7.18
C GLN A 270 27.20 -23.48 -8.33
N PHE A 271 27.10 -22.15 -8.16
CA PHE A 271 27.55 -21.23 -9.20
C PHE A 271 29.05 -21.36 -9.48
N GLN A 272 29.84 -21.54 -8.42
CA GLN A 272 31.30 -21.77 -8.55
C GLN A 272 31.62 -23.15 -9.13
N ALA A 273 30.80 -24.16 -8.80
CA ALA A 273 30.98 -25.52 -9.28
C ALA A 273 30.67 -25.71 -10.78
N LEU A 274 30.05 -24.72 -11.44
CA LEU A 274 29.76 -24.79 -12.89
C LEU A 274 31.00 -24.67 -13.76
N ASP A 275 32.11 -24.20 -13.20
CA ASP A 275 33.35 -23.92 -13.98
C ASP A 275 33.09 -23.11 -15.25
N LEU A 276 32.32 -22.04 -15.12
CA LEU A 276 31.94 -21.12 -16.18
C LEU A 276 32.22 -19.70 -15.78
N GLU A 277 32.50 -18.85 -16.76
CA GLU A 277 32.73 -17.43 -16.51
C GLU A 277 31.49 -16.74 -15.91
N GLN A 278 31.62 -16.23 -14.70
CA GLN A 278 30.50 -15.65 -13.93
C GLN A 278 29.77 -14.53 -14.69
N LYS A 279 30.50 -13.65 -15.36
CA LYS A 279 29.92 -12.55 -16.15
C LYS A 279 29.05 -13.08 -17.30
N LEU A 280 29.56 -14.12 -18.01
CA LEU A 280 28.88 -14.73 -19.14
C LEU A 280 27.59 -15.42 -18.70
N VAL A 281 27.66 -16.22 -17.63
CA VAL A 281 26.50 -16.90 -17.03
C VAL A 281 25.45 -15.88 -16.57
N SER A 282 25.88 -14.84 -15.87
CA SER A 282 24.99 -13.84 -15.31
C SER A 282 24.25 -13.03 -16.38
N ARG A 283 24.96 -12.61 -17.43
CA ARG A 283 24.34 -11.89 -18.55
C ARG A 283 23.41 -12.78 -19.36
N PHE A 284 23.79 -14.02 -19.62
CA PHE A 284 22.93 -14.99 -20.33
C PHE A 284 21.69 -15.33 -19.51
N ALA A 285 21.83 -15.55 -18.18
CA ALA A 285 20.71 -15.80 -17.30
C ALA A 285 19.74 -14.61 -17.26
N PHE A 286 20.26 -13.40 -17.21
CA PHE A 286 19.42 -12.20 -17.27
C PHE A 286 18.66 -12.08 -18.60
N LEU A 287 19.31 -12.35 -19.74
CA LEU A 287 18.63 -12.40 -21.03
C LEU A 287 17.55 -13.48 -21.08
N ASN A 288 17.76 -14.65 -20.44
CA ASN A 288 16.72 -15.68 -20.32
C ASN A 288 15.51 -15.19 -19.49
N MET A 289 15.72 -14.37 -18.43
CA MET A 289 14.63 -13.76 -17.67
C MET A 289 13.83 -12.80 -18.55
N LEU A 290 14.51 -11.94 -19.32
CA LEU A 290 13.86 -10.97 -20.20
C LEU A 290 13.11 -11.65 -21.34
N GLU A 291 13.70 -12.67 -21.97
CA GLU A 291 13.04 -13.48 -23.01
C GLU A 291 11.77 -14.14 -22.48
N ALA A 292 11.83 -14.75 -21.28
CA ALA A 292 10.68 -15.38 -20.64
C ALA A 292 9.57 -14.38 -20.29
N ALA A 293 9.94 -13.12 -20.05
CA ALA A 293 9.02 -12.00 -19.83
C ALA A 293 8.58 -11.29 -21.13
N SER A 294 8.83 -11.91 -22.28
CA SER A 294 8.42 -11.41 -23.60
C SER A 294 9.09 -10.10 -24.04
N PHE A 295 10.26 -9.79 -23.51
CA PHE A 295 11.09 -8.71 -24.04
C PHE A 295 11.76 -9.16 -25.35
N ASP A 296 11.93 -8.22 -26.28
CA ASP A 296 12.65 -8.49 -27.52
C ASP A 296 14.18 -8.43 -27.29
N VAL A 297 14.75 -9.58 -26.97
CA VAL A 297 16.19 -9.77 -26.71
C VAL A 297 16.84 -10.72 -27.72
N LYS A 298 16.17 -10.99 -28.83
CA LYS A 298 16.64 -11.98 -29.86
C LYS A 298 18.04 -11.67 -30.36
N MET A 299 18.31 -10.43 -30.73
CA MET A 299 19.62 -10.01 -31.23
C MET A 299 20.71 -10.11 -30.15
N ASP A 300 20.37 -9.85 -28.89
CA ASP A 300 21.32 -10.01 -27.81
C ASP A 300 21.59 -11.48 -27.50
N LEU A 301 20.58 -12.34 -27.54
CA LEU A 301 20.76 -13.77 -27.38
C LEU A 301 21.61 -14.41 -28.48
N LEU A 302 21.56 -13.90 -29.72
CA LEU A 302 22.42 -14.37 -30.80
C LEU A 302 23.91 -14.17 -30.47
N LYS A 303 24.30 -13.13 -29.75
CA LYS A 303 25.67 -12.90 -29.30
C LYS A 303 26.17 -14.04 -28.37
N TYR A 304 25.25 -14.72 -27.72
CA TYR A 304 25.51 -15.83 -26.79
C TYR A 304 25.27 -17.22 -27.41
N GLN A 305 25.08 -17.34 -28.74
CA GLN A 305 24.74 -18.60 -29.36
C GLN A 305 25.81 -19.70 -29.13
N LYS A 306 27.11 -19.34 -29.18
CA LYS A 306 28.19 -20.26 -28.86
C LYS A 306 28.13 -20.76 -27.43
N PHE A 307 27.79 -19.89 -26.50
CA PHE A 307 27.61 -20.23 -25.09
C PHE A 307 26.39 -21.14 -24.89
N LYS A 308 25.26 -20.86 -25.53
CA LYS A 308 24.08 -21.72 -25.52
C LYS A 308 24.40 -23.11 -26.05
N ASN A 309 25.10 -23.21 -27.16
CA ASN A 309 25.50 -24.50 -27.73
C ASN A 309 26.41 -25.31 -26.76
N MET A 310 27.32 -24.63 -26.08
CA MET A 310 28.16 -25.23 -25.07
C MET A 310 27.34 -25.73 -23.85
N LEU A 311 26.32 -24.98 -23.39
CA LEU A 311 25.41 -25.43 -22.31
C LEU A 311 24.63 -26.69 -22.72
N VAL A 312 24.14 -26.74 -23.98
CA VAL A 312 23.45 -27.92 -24.51
C VAL A 312 24.39 -29.12 -24.52
N SER A 313 25.62 -28.95 -25.03
CA SER A 313 26.60 -30.02 -25.07
C SER A 313 27.03 -30.52 -23.70
N LYS A 314 27.30 -29.62 -22.74
CA LYS A 314 27.82 -29.95 -21.41
C LYS A 314 26.74 -30.42 -20.42
N PHE A 315 25.54 -29.82 -20.47
CA PHE A 315 24.51 -30.04 -19.45
C PHE A 315 23.18 -30.59 -19.99
N ASN A 316 23.05 -30.72 -21.30
CA ASN A 316 21.77 -31.02 -21.97
C ASN A 316 20.64 -30.03 -21.56
N LYS A 317 21.00 -28.75 -21.38
CA LYS A 317 20.12 -27.66 -20.97
C LYS A 317 20.35 -26.44 -21.85
N GLU A 318 19.28 -25.71 -22.16
CA GLU A 318 19.35 -24.52 -23.03
C GLU A 318 19.24 -23.20 -22.27
N ARG A 319 18.82 -23.24 -21.02
CA ARG A 319 18.50 -22.07 -20.21
C ARG A 319 19.17 -22.15 -18.85
N ILE A 320 19.38 -20.98 -18.25
CA ILE A 320 19.86 -20.85 -16.88
C ILE A 320 18.77 -20.14 -16.07
N LEU A 321 18.34 -20.75 -14.98
CA LEU A 321 17.40 -20.19 -14.02
C LEU A 321 18.15 -19.57 -12.85
N PHE A 322 18.56 -18.33 -13.03
CA PHE A 322 19.38 -17.60 -12.08
C PHE A 322 19.13 -16.08 -12.20
N SER A 323 19.01 -15.40 -11.07
CA SER A 323 18.97 -13.93 -11.05
C SER A 323 20.23 -13.38 -10.41
N PRO A 324 21.15 -12.81 -11.19
CA PRO A 324 22.37 -12.22 -10.65
C PRO A 324 22.10 -11.08 -9.68
N PHE A 325 21.00 -10.34 -9.88
CA PHE A 325 20.57 -9.22 -9.03
C PHE A 325 20.08 -9.63 -7.64
N GLN A 326 19.97 -10.90 -7.37
CA GLN A 326 19.55 -11.45 -6.08
C GLN A 326 20.65 -12.29 -5.42
N TYR A 327 21.80 -12.42 -6.08
CA TYR A 327 22.91 -13.26 -5.62
C TYR A 327 24.18 -12.47 -5.35
N PHE A 328 24.61 -11.63 -6.28
CA PHE A 328 25.88 -10.92 -6.18
C PHE A 328 25.81 -9.71 -5.24
N SER A 329 26.96 -9.40 -4.62
CA SER A 329 27.15 -8.12 -3.93
C SER A 329 27.03 -6.93 -4.88
N ASN A 330 26.78 -5.73 -4.33
CA ASN A 330 26.66 -4.51 -5.14
C ASN A 330 27.90 -4.25 -6.01
N SER A 331 29.10 -4.48 -5.48
CA SER A 331 30.36 -4.28 -6.22
C SER A 331 30.53 -5.27 -7.39
N GLU A 332 30.07 -6.50 -7.22
CA GLU A 332 30.11 -7.51 -8.28
C GLU A 332 29.04 -7.21 -9.34
N LEU A 333 27.84 -6.81 -8.93
CA LEU A 333 26.77 -6.40 -9.86
C LEU A 333 27.21 -5.24 -10.76
N LEU A 334 27.89 -4.23 -10.19
CA LEU A 334 28.39 -3.10 -10.97
C LEU A 334 29.48 -3.49 -11.97
N LYS A 335 30.28 -4.53 -11.68
CA LYS A 335 31.26 -5.07 -12.63
C LYS A 335 30.62 -5.86 -13.75
N ILE A 336 29.56 -6.62 -13.45
CA ILE A 336 28.82 -7.44 -14.42
C ILE A 336 27.87 -6.58 -15.24
N PHE A 337 27.17 -5.66 -14.59
CA PHE A 337 26.15 -4.78 -15.18
C PHE A 337 26.48 -3.31 -14.84
N PRO A 338 27.48 -2.70 -15.51
CA PRO A 338 27.79 -1.29 -15.32
C PRO A 338 26.60 -0.39 -15.66
N GLU A 339 25.66 -0.86 -16.49
CA GLU A 339 24.41 -0.20 -16.85
C GLU A 339 23.49 0.05 -15.63
N THR A 340 23.72 -0.60 -14.51
CA THR A 340 22.93 -0.41 -13.26
C THR A 340 22.96 1.03 -12.76
N LEU A 341 24.02 1.79 -13.05
CA LEU A 341 24.17 3.21 -12.66
C LEU A 341 23.93 4.19 -13.81
N ILE A 342 23.62 3.72 -15.02
CA ILE A 342 23.35 4.61 -16.14
C ILE A 342 21.97 5.21 -15.94
N GLN A 343 21.91 6.53 -15.82
CA GLN A 343 20.69 7.29 -15.98
C GLN A 343 20.11 7.00 -17.37
N LEU A 344 18.89 6.52 -17.44
CA LEU A 344 18.20 6.35 -18.70
C LEU A 344 17.85 7.75 -19.23
N GLN A 345 18.72 8.30 -20.07
CA GLN A 345 18.40 9.49 -20.83
C GLN A 345 17.22 9.16 -21.77
N ASP A 346 16.20 10.01 -21.72
CA ASP A 346 15.07 10.08 -22.67
C ASP A 346 13.95 9.04 -22.63
N SER A 347 13.74 8.28 -21.60
CA SER A 347 12.46 7.60 -21.45
C SER A 347 11.51 8.40 -20.55
N HIS A 348 10.66 9.23 -21.13
CA HIS A 348 9.47 9.74 -20.45
C HIS A 348 8.55 8.57 -20.11
N ILE A 349 8.85 7.90 -19.01
CA ILE A 349 7.94 6.91 -18.44
C ILE A 349 6.80 7.69 -17.82
N GLU A 350 5.70 7.82 -18.53
CA GLU A 350 4.42 8.23 -17.96
C GLU A 350 3.87 7.13 -17.05
N SER A 351 4.59 6.80 -16.01
CA SER A 351 4.04 6.01 -14.92
C SER A 351 3.46 6.95 -13.86
N LYS A 352 2.45 7.72 -14.23
CA LYS A 352 1.59 8.34 -13.22
C LYS A 352 0.97 7.20 -12.44
N ILE A 353 1.45 6.95 -11.21
CA ILE A 353 0.73 6.13 -10.27
C ILE A 353 -0.56 6.89 -10.00
N THR A 354 -1.63 6.43 -10.64
CA THR A 354 -2.95 6.95 -10.31
C THR A 354 -3.35 6.37 -8.96
N ASN A 355 -3.92 7.20 -8.11
CA ASN A 355 -4.46 6.79 -6.81
C ASN A 355 -5.72 5.90 -6.94
N GLU A 356 -6.02 5.36 -8.13
CA GLU A 356 -7.25 4.61 -8.41
C GLU A 356 -7.55 3.52 -7.40
N HIS A 357 -6.52 2.81 -6.94
CA HIS A 357 -6.72 1.75 -5.96
C HIS A 357 -7.09 2.30 -4.58
N TYR A 358 -6.44 3.39 -4.15
CA TYR A 358 -6.79 4.09 -2.92
C TYR A 358 -8.07 4.89 -3.07
N GLN A 359 -8.37 5.42 -4.25
CA GLN A 359 -9.63 6.09 -4.55
C GLN A 359 -10.84 5.15 -4.42
N LYS A 360 -10.68 3.87 -4.71
CA LYS A 360 -11.74 2.86 -4.49
C LYS A 360 -11.99 2.55 -3.01
N ILE A 361 -10.96 2.73 -2.15
CA ILE A 361 -11.02 2.40 -0.72
C ILE A 361 -11.16 3.66 0.12
N TYR A 362 -10.54 4.75 -0.33
CA TYR A 362 -10.43 6.03 0.37
C TYR A 362 -10.72 7.16 -0.62
N LEU A 363 -11.98 7.56 -0.67
CA LEU A 363 -12.43 8.67 -1.51
C LEU A 363 -11.86 9.99 -0.98
N TYR A 364 -11.17 10.71 -1.83
CA TYR A 364 -10.44 11.90 -1.48
C TYR A 364 -10.72 13.03 -2.47
N THR A 365 -11.02 14.22 -1.97
CA THR A 365 -11.23 15.42 -2.78
C THR A 365 -10.44 16.59 -2.20
N THR A 366 -9.55 17.19 -2.99
CA THR A 366 -8.88 18.43 -2.65
C THR A 366 -9.63 19.59 -3.27
N LEU A 367 -9.98 20.58 -2.46
CA LEU A 367 -10.59 21.83 -2.91
C LEU A 367 -9.51 22.89 -3.11
N LYS A 368 -9.47 23.48 -4.29
CA LYS A 368 -8.67 24.69 -4.52
C LYS A 368 -9.44 25.90 -4.00
N ASN A 369 -8.70 26.84 -3.44
CA ASN A 369 -9.30 28.04 -2.85
C ASN A 369 -9.86 28.97 -3.92
N THR A 370 -11.12 29.35 -3.74
CA THR A 370 -11.70 30.52 -4.38
C THR A 370 -11.94 31.57 -3.30
N TYR A 371 -11.57 32.80 -3.54
CA TYR A 371 -11.50 33.81 -2.48
C TYR A 371 -12.52 34.93 -2.73
N PHE A 372 -13.21 35.30 -1.66
CA PHE A 372 -14.09 36.45 -1.63
C PHE A 372 -13.56 37.53 -0.67
N THR A 373 -13.72 38.77 -1.01
CA THR A 373 -13.22 39.94 -0.25
C THR A 373 -14.30 40.68 0.50
N GLU A 374 -15.54 40.19 0.54
CA GLU A 374 -16.66 40.92 1.11
C GLU A 374 -16.74 40.83 2.65
N GLU A 375 -17.22 41.92 3.28
CA GLU A 375 -17.38 42.02 4.74
C GLU A 375 -18.49 41.12 5.28
N SER A 376 -18.25 40.48 6.41
CA SER A 376 -19.13 39.48 7.03
C SER A 376 -19.96 40.00 8.19
N ASP A 377 -21.11 39.38 8.43
CA ASP A 377 -22.09 39.63 9.47
C ASP A 377 -21.53 39.47 10.91
N SER A 378 -22.16 40.09 11.89
CA SER A 378 -21.72 40.25 13.30
C SER A 378 -21.43 38.95 14.09
N GLN A 379 -22.05 37.80 13.73
CA GLN A 379 -21.79 36.51 14.37
C GLN A 379 -20.43 35.94 13.99
N HIS A 380 -19.99 36.12 12.74
CA HIS A 380 -18.69 35.71 12.27
C HIS A 380 -17.55 36.45 12.98
N ASN A 381 -17.75 37.74 13.27
CA ASN A 381 -16.78 38.58 13.98
C ASN A 381 -16.47 38.08 15.39
N LYS A 382 -17.44 37.46 16.09
CA LYS A 382 -17.22 36.91 17.43
C LYS A 382 -16.31 35.67 17.41
N ILE A 383 -16.54 34.78 16.47
CA ILE A 383 -15.70 33.57 16.31
C ILE A 383 -14.35 33.90 15.70
N LYS A 384 -14.30 34.82 14.70
CA LYS A 384 -13.04 35.36 14.23
C LYS A 384 -12.20 35.94 15.37
N LYS A 385 -12.79 36.69 16.30
CA LYS A 385 -12.08 37.23 17.47
C LYS A 385 -11.54 36.13 18.37
N ILE A 386 -12.33 35.07 18.63
CA ILE A 386 -11.89 33.92 19.44
C ILE A 386 -10.73 33.18 18.74
N LEU A 387 -10.84 32.90 17.44
CA LEU A 387 -9.80 32.25 16.65
C LEU A 387 -8.52 33.10 16.61
N ILE A 388 -8.65 34.40 16.35
CA ILE A 388 -7.54 35.35 16.31
C ILE A 388 -6.87 35.50 17.68
N SER A 389 -7.65 35.54 18.79
CA SER A 389 -7.08 35.62 20.13
C SER A 389 -6.25 34.38 20.48
N LYS A 390 -6.68 33.19 20.06
CA LYS A 390 -5.90 31.96 20.24
C LYS A 390 -4.62 31.95 19.38
N MET A 391 -4.65 32.57 18.19
CA MET A 391 -3.48 32.73 17.31
C MET A 391 -2.48 33.77 17.84
N SER A 392 -2.94 34.82 18.55
CA SER A 392 -2.08 35.88 19.08
C SER A 392 -1.26 35.46 20.31
N MET A 393 -1.47 34.28 20.86
CA MET A 393 -0.71 33.72 22.00
C MET A 393 0.74 33.29 21.67
N LYS A 394 1.39 33.88 20.68
CA LYS A 394 2.77 33.54 20.24
C LYS A 394 2.99 32.07 19.86
N LEU A 395 1.94 31.33 19.56
CA LEU A 395 1.97 29.96 19.10
C LEU A 395 2.00 29.94 17.57
N ASN A 396 2.68 28.97 16.98
CA ASN A 396 2.51 28.69 15.56
C ASN A 396 1.08 28.17 15.30
N ASN A 397 0.58 28.32 14.09
CA ASN A 397 -0.79 27.95 13.71
C ASN A 397 -1.13 26.50 14.11
N GLN A 398 -0.20 25.55 13.97
CA GLN A 398 -0.41 24.15 14.33
C GLN A 398 -0.58 23.93 15.84
N SER A 399 0.20 24.62 16.66
CA SER A 399 0.07 24.53 18.12
C SER A 399 -1.26 25.12 18.59
N ALA A 400 -1.72 26.21 18.00
CA ALA A 400 -3.02 26.81 18.28
C ALA A 400 -4.19 25.88 17.92
N ILE A 401 -4.11 25.21 16.75
CA ILE A 401 -5.12 24.23 16.31
C ILE A 401 -5.16 23.05 17.27
N ARG A 402 -4.01 22.52 17.67
CA ARG A 402 -3.94 21.40 18.64
C ARG A 402 -4.55 21.74 19.99
N LEU A 403 -4.23 22.91 20.53
CA LEU A 403 -4.83 23.36 21.79
C LEU A 403 -6.34 23.47 21.66
N PHE A 404 -6.83 23.98 20.54
CA PHE A 404 -8.27 24.09 20.33
C PHE A 404 -8.93 22.71 20.17
N LEU A 405 -8.30 21.77 19.49
CA LEU A 405 -8.76 20.38 19.40
C LEU A 405 -8.80 19.71 20.80
N ASP A 406 -7.80 19.94 21.64
CA ASP A 406 -7.76 19.41 23.00
C ASP A 406 -8.87 19.95 23.88
N GLU A 407 -9.26 21.22 23.71
CA GLU A 407 -10.39 21.82 24.43
C GLU A 407 -11.73 21.18 24.04
N ILE A 408 -11.90 20.86 22.75
CA ILE A 408 -13.20 20.39 22.23
C ILE A 408 -13.38 18.87 22.26
N LYS A 409 -12.33 18.09 22.54
CA LYS A 409 -12.39 16.61 22.48
C LYS A 409 -13.35 15.96 23.48
N ILE A 410 -13.77 16.70 24.50
CA ILE A 410 -14.77 16.28 25.51
C ILE A 410 -16.09 17.04 25.37
N MET A 411 -16.23 17.84 24.32
CA MET A 411 -17.38 18.71 24.15
C MET A 411 -18.64 17.90 23.82
N LYS A 412 -19.70 18.17 24.55
CA LYS A 412 -21.02 17.54 24.32
C LYS A 412 -21.73 18.16 23.11
N GLN A 413 -22.61 17.37 22.50
CA GLN A 413 -23.45 17.72 21.36
C GLN A 413 -24.01 19.15 21.41
N LYS A 414 -24.63 19.53 22.53
CA LYS A 414 -25.26 20.85 22.73
C LYS A 414 -24.33 22.03 22.38
N ASN A 415 -23.04 21.90 22.62
CA ASN A 415 -22.07 22.97 22.36
C ASN A 415 -21.30 22.71 21.05
N PHE A 416 -21.15 21.44 20.68
CA PHE A 416 -20.37 21.06 19.51
C PHE A 416 -21.05 21.42 18.18
N TYR A 417 -22.37 21.21 18.09
CA TYR A 417 -23.12 21.53 16.85
C TYR A 417 -23.12 23.03 16.54
N PRO A 418 -23.40 23.93 17.50
CA PRO A 418 -23.24 25.37 17.26
C PRO A 418 -21.80 25.79 16.91
N LEU A 419 -20.78 25.13 17.49
CA LEU A 419 -19.39 25.37 17.15
C LEU A 419 -19.12 25.03 15.69
N VAL A 420 -19.55 23.85 15.23
CA VAL A 420 -19.41 23.42 13.82
C VAL A 420 -20.12 24.39 12.90
N ALA A 421 -21.36 24.80 13.21
CA ALA A 421 -22.10 25.79 12.44
C ALA A 421 -21.32 27.10 12.31
N ASN A 422 -20.77 27.59 13.41
CA ASN A 422 -19.99 28.81 13.42
C ASN A 422 -18.69 28.72 12.60
N LEU A 423 -17.97 27.59 12.68
CA LEU A 423 -16.77 27.36 11.87
C LEU A 423 -17.09 27.34 10.36
N LEU A 424 -18.15 26.62 10.00
CA LEU A 424 -18.66 26.60 8.61
C LEU A 424 -19.07 28.02 8.16
N GLY A 425 -19.72 28.78 9.03
CA GLY A 425 -20.06 30.16 8.76
C GLY A 425 -18.84 31.04 8.43
N VAL A 426 -17.72 30.85 9.16
CA VAL A 426 -16.45 31.56 8.87
C VAL A 426 -15.84 31.08 7.56
N ILE A 427 -15.84 29.74 7.29
CA ILE A 427 -15.22 29.17 6.10
C ILE A 427 -15.93 29.66 4.82
N PHE A 428 -17.26 29.70 4.83
CA PHE A 428 -18.07 30.06 3.65
C PHE A 428 -18.53 31.50 3.63
N ASN A 429 -18.18 32.31 4.63
CA ASN A 429 -18.68 33.66 4.81
C ASN A 429 -20.21 33.75 4.73
N ARG A 430 -20.92 32.82 5.37
CA ARG A 430 -22.37 32.69 5.33
C ARG A 430 -22.94 32.37 6.70
N LYS A 431 -24.22 32.59 6.89
CA LYS A 431 -24.91 32.21 8.13
C LYS A 431 -25.19 30.73 8.08
N ALA A 432 -24.43 29.94 8.84
CA ALA A 432 -24.74 28.52 9.11
C ALA A 432 -25.37 28.42 10.51
N PHE A 433 -26.32 27.53 10.72
CA PHE A 433 -26.97 27.38 12.02
C PHE A 433 -27.38 25.93 12.30
N ALA A 434 -27.37 25.58 13.59
CA ALA A 434 -27.94 24.35 14.11
C ALA A 434 -29.41 24.59 14.46
N PRO A 435 -30.37 23.76 14.00
CA PRO A 435 -31.78 23.87 14.38
C PRO A 435 -31.95 23.76 15.90
N PRO A 436 -32.95 24.43 16.49
CA PRO A 436 -33.26 24.29 17.90
C PRO A 436 -33.57 22.86 18.28
N ALA A 437 -33.11 22.41 19.45
CA ALA A 437 -33.38 21.07 19.97
C ALA A 437 -34.91 20.79 20.02
N GLY A 438 -35.32 19.62 19.54
CA GLY A 438 -36.73 19.20 19.50
C GLY A 438 -37.49 19.53 18.21
N ASN A 439 -36.87 20.19 17.23
CA ASN A 439 -37.49 20.43 15.93
C ASN A 439 -37.29 19.22 14.99
N ASN A 440 -38.14 18.19 15.16
CA ASN A 440 -38.08 16.94 14.38
C ASN A 440 -38.39 17.10 12.88
N ASN A 441 -38.80 18.28 12.43
CA ASN A 441 -39.09 18.56 11.02
C ASN A 441 -37.82 18.87 10.20
N MET A 442 -36.74 19.27 10.85
CA MET A 442 -35.41 19.50 10.25
C MET A 442 -34.46 18.45 10.80
N ARG A 443 -34.13 17.44 10.00
CA ARG A 443 -33.34 16.31 10.48
C ARG A 443 -31.84 16.52 10.44
N TYR A 444 -31.34 17.56 9.74
CA TYR A 444 -29.93 17.89 9.72
C TYR A 444 -29.51 18.59 11.02
N ASP A 445 -28.32 18.29 11.50
CA ASP A 445 -27.75 18.88 12.72
C ASP A 445 -27.28 20.32 12.51
N VAL A 446 -26.83 20.63 11.28
CA VAL A 446 -26.46 21.98 10.84
C VAL A 446 -26.91 22.16 9.39
N ILE A 447 -27.25 23.38 9.01
CA ILE A 447 -27.51 23.78 7.63
C ILE A 447 -26.65 24.99 7.27
N ILE A 448 -26.09 24.97 6.06
CA ILE A 448 -25.47 26.12 5.41
C ILE A 448 -26.44 26.58 4.31
N PRO A 449 -27.29 27.58 4.55
CA PRO A 449 -28.26 28.01 3.56
C PRO A 449 -27.57 28.83 2.46
N ASP A 450 -28.05 28.61 1.25
CA ASP A 450 -27.65 29.33 0.05
C ASP A 450 -28.85 29.49 -0.88
N GLU A 451 -28.77 30.43 -1.84
CA GLU A 451 -29.83 30.64 -2.81
C GLU A 451 -30.08 29.44 -3.73
N SER A 452 -29.02 28.63 -4.00
CA SER A 452 -29.07 27.48 -4.91
C SER A 452 -28.40 26.23 -4.36
N TYR A 453 -27.37 26.37 -3.52
CA TYR A 453 -26.46 25.29 -3.14
C TYR A 453 -26.46 25.02 -1.63
N SER A 454 -27.60 25.12 -0.97
CA SER A 454 -27.68 24.83 0.48
C SER A 454 -27.15 23.43 0.81
N ILE A 455 -26.31 23.34 1.85
CA ILE A 455 -25.65 22.10 2.26
C ILE A 455 -26.20 21.65 3.62
N PRO A 456 -26.87 20.48 3.70
CA PRO A 456 -27.24 19.85 4.95
C PRO A 456 -26.01 19.16 5.54
N VAL A 457 -25.87 19.23 6.86
CA VAL A 457 -24.71 18.70 7.59
C VAL A 457 -25.16 17.79 8.72
N GLU A 458 -24.64 16.58 8.71
CA GLU A 458 -24.68 15.65 9.84
C GLU A 458 -23.44 15.84 10.69
N VAL A 459 -23.60 15.97 12.01
CA VAL A 459 -22.49 16.25 12.93
C VAL A 459 -22.43 15.18 14.00
N LYS A 460 -21.24 14.66 14.26
CA LYS A 460 -20.96 13.74 15.37
C LYS A 460 -19.97 14.35 16.34
N SER A 461 -20.45 14.64 17.54
CA SER A 461 -19.57 15.14 18.60
C SER A 461 -18.60 14.06 19.08
N PRO A 462 -17.44 14.41 19.66
CA PRO A 462 -16.46 13.43 20.13
C PRO A 462 -16.99 12.55 21.28
N THR A 463 -18.07 12.98 21.97
CA THR A 463 -18.74 12.20 23.01
C THR A 463 -19.79 11.23 22.47
N GLU A 464 -20.26 11.43 21.24
CA GLU A 464 -21.17 10.51 20.56
C GLU A 464 -20.40 9.43 19.79
N GLU A 465 -19.47 9.86 18.93
CA GLU A 465 -18.67 8.96 18.11
C GLU A 465 -17.22 9.46 18.03
N LYS A 466 -16.26 8.60 18.36
CA LYS A 466 -14.83 8.94 18.24
C LYS A 466 -14.38 9.14 16.79
N MET A 467 -15.01 8.44 15.85
CA MET A 467 -14.78 8.50 14.41
C MET A 467 -16.12 8.41 13.71
N LEU A 468 -16.24 9.06 12.54
CA LEU A 468 -17.44 8.94 11.71
C LEU A 468 -17.73 7.48 11.36
N SER A 469 -18.98 7.08 11.56
CA SER A 469 -19.46 5.73 11.32
C SER A 469 -20.35 5.64 10.06
N ILE A 470 -20.64 4.41 9.63
CA ILE A 470 -21.64 4.12 8.59
C ILE A 470 -22.99 4.79 8.91
N LYS A 471 -23.35 4.88 10.20
CA LYS A 471 -24.61 5.52 10.64
C LYS A 471 -24.62 7.01 10.28
N ALA A 472 -23.50 7.72 10.52
CA ALA A 472 -23.37 9.15 10.17
C ALA A 472 -23.53 9.38 8.65
N ILE A 473 -22.98 8.48 7.82
CA ILE A 473 -23.10 8.57 6.36
C ILE A 473 -24.57 8.35 5.90
N ARG A 474 -25.26 7.37 6.50
CA ARG A 474 -26.68 7.14 6.22
C ARG A 474 -27.55 8.32 6.62
N GLN A 475 -27.26 8.96 7.75
CA GLN A 475 -27.95 10.16 8.20
C GLN A 475 -27.67 11.36 7.27
N ALA A 476 -26.43 11.54 6.79
CA ALA A 476 -26.10 12.57 5.80
C ALA A 476 -26.85 12.35 4.47
N LEU A 477 -27.01 11.09 4.03
CA LEU A 477 -27.86 10.74 2.88
C LEU A 477 -29.33 11.11 3.14
N GLU A 478 -29.89 10.70 4.30
CA GLU A 478 -31.26 11.03 4.68
C GLU A 478 -31.50 12.54 4.72
N ASN A 479 -30.57 13.30 5.28
CA ASN A 479 -30.61 14.76 5.34
C ASN A 479 -30.70 15.37 3.94
N LYS A 480 -29.90 14.87 2.98
CA LYS A 480 -29.94 15.36 1.59
C LYS A 480 -31.26 15.03 0.91
N VAL A 481 -31.72 13.79 1.04
CA VAL A 481 -33.01 13.36 0.46
C VAL A 481 -34.19 14.18 0.99
N LEU A 482 -34.22 14.43 2.30
CA LEU A 482 -35.27 15.23 2.94
C LEU A 482 -35.20 16.70 2.52
N LEU A 483 -33.99 17.26 2.38
CA LEU A 483 -33.83 18.63 1.90
C LEU A 483 -34.34 18.79 0.46
N LEU A 484 -34.03 17.84 -0.42
CA LEU A 484 -34.51 17.82 -1.80
C LEU A 484 -36.04 17.63 -1.88
N ALA A 485 -36.61 16.76 -1.04
CA ALA A 485 -38.03 16.44 -1.04
C ALA A 485 -38.89 17.57 -0.46
N ARG A 486 -38.50 18.12 0.69
CA ARG A 486 -39.28 19.12 1.44
C ARG A 486 -39.00 20.58 1.02
N LYS A 487 -37.85 20.80 0.40
CA LYS A 487 -37.41 22.12 -0.14
C LYS A 487 -37.47 23.31 0.86
N PRO A 488 -37.12 23.11 2.16
CA PRO A 488 -37.09 24.25 3.09
C PRO A 488 -36.00 25.24 2.73
N PHE A 489 -34.94 24.78 2.06
CA PHE A 489 -33.87 25.55 1.45
C PHE A 489 -33.58 25.00 0.05
N LYS A 490 -33.20 25.89 -0.87
CA LYS A 490 -32.87 25.47 -2.22
C LYS A 490 -31.52 24.72 -2.23
N THR A 491 -31.45 23.61 -2.91
CA THR A 491 -30.23 22.84 -3.14
C THR A 491 -30.32 22.12 -4.47
N GLU A 492 -29.22 22.01 -5.17
CA GLU A 492 -29.12 21.18 -6.37
C GLU A 492 -28.82 19.73 -5.99
N TYR A 493 -29.18 18.81 -6.88
CA TYR A 493 -29.05 17.38 -6.64
C TYR A 493 -27.59 16.97 -6.42
N ASP A 494 -26.69 17.51 -7.22
CA ASP A 494 -25.25 17.27 -7.22
C ASP A 494 -24.46 18.03 -6.14
N THR A 495 -25.10 18.97 -5.42
CA THR A 495 -24.49 19.62 -4.25
C THR A 495 -24.32 18.59 -3.12
N SER A 496 -23.14 18.54 -2.52
CA SER A 496 -22.81 17.57 -1.48
C SER A 496 -23.64 17.74 -0.21
N SER A 497 -23.86 16.62 0.50
CA SER A 497 -24.24 16.60 1.90
C SER A 497 -22.98 16.36 2.75
N PHE A 498 -22.84 17.04 3.89
CA PHE A 498 -21.68 16.86 4.74
C PHE A 498 -21.93 15.89 5.88
N ALA A 499 -20.90 15.10 6.24
CA ALA A 499 -20.81 14.41 7.51
C ALA A 499 -19.52 14.89 8.21
N ILE A 500 -19.68 15.55 9.36
CA ILE A 500 -18.58 16.15 10.12
C ILE A 500 -18.42 15.40 11.44
N GLY A 501 -17.20 14.93 11.72
CA GLY A 501 -16.87 14.24 12.97
C GLY A 501 -15.56 14.74 13.56
N PHE A 502 -15.32 14.39 14.83
CA PHE A 502 -14.08 14.77 15.48
C PHE A 502 -12.87 14.17 14.75
N ASN A 503 -12.98 12.89 14.31
CA ASN A 503 -12.03 12.22 13.44
C ASN A 503 -12.75 11.52 12.28
N ILE A 504 -12.08 11.43 11.14
CA ILE A 504 -12.51 10.55 10.04
C ILE A 504 -12.08 9.09 10.33
N PRO A 505 -12.79 8.09 9.80
CA PRO A 505 -12.43 6.69 9.95
C PRO A 505 -11.15 6.36 9.17
N ASN A 506 -10.51 5.26 9.52
CA ASN A 506 -9.35 4.78 8.78
C ASN A 506 -9.72 4.31 7.36
N THR A 507 -8.74 4.25 6.48
CA THR A 507 -8.90 3.93 5.04
C THR A 507 -9.50 2.55 4.74
N ARG A 508 -9.57 1.64 5.73
CA ARG A 508 -10.17 0.30 5.61
C ARG A 508 -11.63 0.26 6.04
N SER A 509 -12.17 1.40 6.47
CA SER A 509 -13.55 1.48 6.91
C SER A 509 -14.53 1.33 5.74
N ASP A 510 -15.62 0.62 5.97
CA ASP A 510 -16.72 0.50 5.01
C ASP A 510 -17.45 1.84 4.76
N VAL A 511 -17.14 2.89 5.51
CA VAL A 511 -17.64 4.25 5.29
C VAL A 511 -17.35 4.74 3.88
N TYR A 512 -16.13 4.55 3.40
CA TYR A 512 -15.71 5.01 2.05
C TYR A 512 -16.42 4.23 0.94
N LYS A 513 -16.56 2.92 1.14
CA LYS A 513 -17.31 2.06 0.22
C LYS A 513 -18.76 2.48 0.15
N LEU A 514 -19.40 2.76 1.29
CA LEU A 514 -20.79 3.21 1.34
C LEU A 514 -20.98 4.56 0.65
N ILE A 515 -20.05 5.53 0.82
CA ILE A 515 -20.10 6.82 0.10
C ILE A 515 -20.07 6.61 -1.40
N ASP A 516 -19.21 5.72 -1.88
CA ASP A 516 -19.12 5.40 -3.31
C ASP A 516 -20.38 4.69 -3.82
N GLU A 517 -20.88 3.71 -3.10
CA GLU A 517 -22.13 2.98 -3.41
C GLU A 517 -23.34 3.92 -3.45
N ILE A 518 -23.45 4.87 -2.53
CA ILE A 518 -24.50 5.91 -2.53
C ILE A 518 -24.42 6.76 -3.79
N HIS A 519 -23.22 7.19 -4.14
CA HIS A 519 -23.04 7.99 -5.36
C HIS A 519 -23.37 7.18 -6.62
N GLN A 520 -22.92 5.94 -6.73
CA GLN A 520 -23.19 5.07 -7.89
C GLN A 520 -24.67 4.76 -8.03
N THR A 521 -25.37 4.56 -6.92
CA THR A 521 -26.79 4.14 -6.94
C THR A 521 -27.74 5.33 -7.08
N TYR A 522 -27.45 6.43 -6.38
CA TYR A 522 -28.37 7.56 -6.26
C TYR A 522 -27.86 8.85 -6.89
N GLY A 523 -26.59 8.91 -7.34
CA GLY A 523 -25.94 10.15 -7.81
C GLY A 523 -25.74 11.20 -6.70
N ILE A 524 -25.97 10.86 -5.43
CA ILE A 524 -25.85 11.78 -4.31
C ILE A 524 -24.42 11.81 -3.80
N ASN A 525 -23.89 13.03 -3.61
CA ASN A 525 -22.55 13.25 -3.12
C ASN A 525 -22.54 13.44 -1.60
N ILE A 526 -21.71 12.66 -0.89
CA ILE A 526 -21.47 12.83 0.54
C ILE A 526 -20.00 13.17 0.75
N ALA A 527 -19.75 14.34 1.36
CA ALA A 527 -18.42 14.80 1.72
C ALA A 527 -18.21 14.67 3.23
N ILE A 528 -17.05 14.15 3.63
CA ILE A 528 -16.68 13.98 5.04
C ILE A 528 -15.51 14.89 5.41
N ILE A 529 -15.62 15.51 6.58
CA ILE A 529 -14.64 16.49 7.08
C ILE A 529 -14.35 16.18 8.54
N ASP A 530 -13.08 16.18 8.96
CA ASP A 530 -12.73 16.14 10.37
C ASP A 530 -12.56 17.52 11.00
N MET A 531 -12.55 17.57 12.32
CA MET A 531 -12.45 18.83 13.04
C MET A 531 -11.09 19.51 12.86
N GLU A 532 -10.01 18.78 12.61
CA GLU A 532 -8.71 19.39 12.35
C GLU A 532 -8.72 20.18 11.04
N GLN A 533 -9.31 19.62 9.98
CA GLN A 533 -9.49 20.31 8.71
C GLN A 533 -10.42 21.51 8.83
N LEU A 534 -11.53 21.33 9.54
CA LEU A 534 -12.52 22.38 9.71
C LEU A 534 -11.95 23.58 10.49
N ILE A 535 -11.24 23.33 11.60
CA ILE A 535 -10.59 24.36 12.40
C ILE A 535 -9.47 25.04 11.58
N SER A 536 -8.64 24.26 10.89
CA SER A 536 -7.55 24.78 10.07
C SER A 536 -8.08 25.73 8.97
N ALA A 537 -9.15 25.32 8.29
CA ALA A 537 -9.79 26.17 7.28
C ALA A 537 -10.35 27.47 7.88
N ALA A 538 -11.04 27.39 9.03
CA ALA A 538 -11.56 28.56 9.71
C ALA A 538 -10.47 29.53 10.20
N PHE A 539 -9.35 29.00 10.72
CA PHE A 539 -8.16 29.80 11.08
C PHE A 539 -7.59 30.51 9.86
N TYR A 540 -7.41 29.79 8.75
CA TYR A 540 -6.90 30.35 7.51
C TYR A 540 -7.80 31.48 7.01
N CYS A 541 -9.09 31.23 6.88
CA CYS A 541 -10.07 32.22 6.45
C CYS A 541 -10.07 33.45 7.36
N SER A 542 -9.99 33.25 8.68
CA SER A 542 -9.96 34.33 9.66
C SER A 542 -8.72 35.22 9.54
N LYS A 543 -7.55 34.61 9.22
CA LYS A 543 -6.26 35.30 9.09
C LYS A 543 -6.12 36.04 7.75
N SER A 544 -6.50 35.37 6.67
CA SER A 544 -6.36 35.90 5.30
C SER A 544 -7.50 36.80 4.86
N ASN A 545 -8.57 36.87 5.63
CA ASN A 545 -9.84 37.49 5.25
C ASN A 545 -10.39 36.97 3.91
N ARG A 546 -10.22 35.64 3.67
CA ARG A 546 -10.64 34.93 2.46
C ARG A 546 -11.58 33.80 2.84
N TYR A 547 -12.42 33.35 1.93
CA TYR A 547 -13.49 32.39 2.16
C TYR A 547 -13.52 31.35 1.04
N PHE A 548 -14.12 30.20 1.26
CA PHE A 548 -14.36 29.19 0.24
C PHE A 548 -15.75 29.39 -0.37
N ASP A 549 -15.85 29.24 -1.69
CA ASP A 549 -17.14 29.27 -2.35
C ASP A 549 -17.92 27.98 -2.09
N ILE A 550 -19.18 28.12 -1.68
CA ILE A 550 -20.07 26.99 -1.44
C ILE A 550 -20.35 26.19 -2.73
N SER A 551 -20.32 26.85 -3.90
CA SER A 551 -20.51 26.22 -5.20
C SER A 551 -19.39 25.22 -5.56
N GLU A 552 -18.19 25.34 -4.95
CA GLU A 552 -17.11 24.38 -5.10
C GLU A 552 -17.46 22.96 -4.60
N PHE A 553 -18.49 22.86 -3.76
CA PHE A 553 -19.00 21.56 -3.26
C PHE A 553 -20.03 20.89 -4.18
N LYS A 554 -20.16 21.39 -5.40
CA LYS A 554 -20.88 20.70 -6.47
C LYS A 554 -20.03 19.51 -6.96
N ASN A 555 -20.64 18.33 -7.06
CA ASN A 555 -19.98 17.09 -7.46
C ASN A 555 -18.77 16.65 -6.60
N LYS A 556 -18.71 17.04 -5.33
CA LYS A 556 -17.64 16.64 -4.42
C LYS A 556 -18.11 15.54 -3.49
N LYS A 557 -17.34 14.44 -3.42
CA LYS A 557 -17.61 13.30 -2.52
C LYS A 557 -16.32 12.82 -1.85
N GLY A 558 -16.46 12.13 -0.73
CA GLY A 558 -15.34 11.56 0.02
C GLY A 558 -14.71 12.57 0.97
N VAL A 559 -13.47 12.37 1.33
CA VAL A 559 -12.75 13.23 2.29
C VAL A 559 -12.41 14.56 1.66
N ILE A 560 -12.76 15.63 2.36
CA ILE A 560 -12.44 16.99 1.93
C ILE A 560 -11.15 17.45 2.62
N HIS A 561 -10.23 17.97 1.82
CA HIS A 561 -9.05 18.67 2.29
C HIS A 561 -9.05 20.08 1.70
N PHE A 562 -8.93 21.06 2.58
CA PHE A 562 -8.80 22.44 2.17
C PHE A 562 -7.34 22.74 1.83
N GLU A 563 -7.07 23.20 0.61
CA GLU A 563 -5.74 23.70 0.23
C GLU A 563 -5.63 25.19 0.55
N TYR A 564 -4.48 25.58 1.04
CA TYR A 564 -4.14 26.95 1.37
C TYR A 564 -2.92 27.36 0.54
N GLU A 565 -2.96 28.55 -0.04
CA GLU A 565 -1.73 29.16 -0.52
C GLU A 565 -0.84 29.46 0.70
N ASN A 566 0.46 29.15 0.59
CA ASN A 566 1.41 29.40 1.68
C ASN A 566 1.35 30.88 2.10
N LEU A 567 1.01 31.12 3.35
CA LEU A 567 0.98 32.43 3.99
C LEU A 567 2.30 32.69 4.69
#